data_cc11c3cbaad4867c493ba3c9a3974f21
#
_entry.id   cc11c3cbaad4867c493ba3c9a3974f21
#
_cell.length_a   1.000
_cell.length_b   1.000
_cell.length_c   1.000
_cell.angle_alpha   90.00
_cell.angle_beta   90.00
_cell.angle_gamma   90.00
#
_symmetry.space_group_name_H-M   'P 1'
#
loop_
_entity.id
_entity.type
_entity.pdbx_description
1 polymer ?
#
loop_
_entity_poly.entity_id
_entity_poly.type
_entity_poly.pdbx_seq_one_letter_code
_entity_poly.pdbx_strand_id
1 'polypeptide(L)'
;MKDKEGIYGDAGDLPDTELDILLDEAEEGGEQPAERQERLSLKIQRLSVGEKIRVSMRAGKEARSLLLKDSNRQVVLGVIGNPKVTASEIEMAARMRSIPEEALREIARSREWMKNYDVVHNLVTNPKTPAGVAVGLLPRMRQKDLEFIQKNKEIPDAVRAAAKRLTLARKKTR
;
A
#
# COMPACT_ATOMS: atom_id res chain seq x y z
N MET A 1 -23.84 14.87 -26.28
CA MET A 1 -24.10 13.57 -25.68
C MET A 1 -23.48 12.54 -26.59
N LYS A 2 -22.30 12.04 -26.26
CA LYS A 2 -21.66 10.88 -26.87
C LYS A 2 -21.07 10.06 -25.75
N ASP A 3 -21.61 8.89 -25.61
CA ASP A 3 -21.37 7.88 -24.60
C ASP A 3 -19.92 7.44 -24.62
N LYS A 4 -19.28 7.45 -23.47
CA LYS A 4 -18.01 6.79 -23.24
C LYS A 4 -18.30 5.37 -22.77
N GLU A 5 -18.83 4.54 -23.65
CA GLU A 5 -18.84 3.10 -23.46
C GLU A 5 -17.53 2.49 -23.97
N GLY A 6 -16.93 1.63 -23.15
CA GLY A 6 -16.26 0.44 -23.58
C GLY A 6 -14.79 0.50 -23.91
N ILE A 7 -13.91 0.36 -22.92
CA ILE A 7 -12.55 -0.18 -23.09
C ILE A 7 -12.29 -1.34 -22.09
N TYR A 8 -13.27 -2.14 -21.80
CA TYR A 8 -13.04 -3.42 -21.11
C TYR A 8 -13.70 -4.51 -21.92
N GLY A 9 -12.85 -5.25 -22.66
CA GLY A 9 -13.28 -6.38 -23.46
C GLY A 9 -13.94 -7.43 -22.58
N ASP A 10 -15.01 -7.96 -23.11
CA ASP A 10 -15.76 -9.12 -22.67
C ASP A 10 -14.86 -10.39 -22.68
N ALA A 11 -14.14 -10.60 -21.59
CA ALA A 11 -13.61 -11.89 -21.18
C ALA A 11 -14.43 -12.28 -19.97
N GLY A 12 -15.31 -13.28 -20.11
CA GLY A 12 -16.31 -13.77 -19.16
C GLY A 12 -15.97 -13.53 -17.69
N ASP A 13 -16.40 -12.40 -17.20
CA ASP A 13 -16.24 -12.01 -15.79
C ASP A 13 -16.98 -13.02 -14.90
N LEU A 14 -16.31 -13.56 -13.89
CA LEU A 14 -16.96 -14.36 -12.87
C LEU A 14 -18.10 -13.56 -12.22
N PRO A 15 -19.27 -14.16 -12.03
CA PRO A 15 -20.37 -13.51 -11.32
C PRO A 15 -19.93 -13.12 -9.90
N ASP A 16 -20.46 -12.02 -9.39
CA ASP A 16 -20.13 -11.50 -8.06
C ASP A 16 -20.26 -12.55 -6.96
N THR A 17 -21.19 -13.51 -7.12
CA THR A 17 -21.39 -14.66 -6.22
C THR A 17 -20.17 -15.59 -6.16
N GLU A 18 -19.48 -15.84 -7.26
CA GLU A 18 -18.26 -16.68 -7.24
C GLU A 18 -17.07 -15.92 -6.68
N LEU A 19 -17.02 -14.60 -6.87
CA LEU A 19 -16.04 -13.74 -6.24
C LEU A 19 -16.26 -13.67 -4.71
N ASP A 20 -17.50 -13.61 -4.25
CA ASP A 20 -17.84 -13.62 -2.83
C ASP A 20 -17.50 -14.98 -2.18
N ILE A 21 -17.73 -16.12 -2.87
CA ILE A 21 -17.30 -17.45 -2.42
C ILE A 21 -15.77 -17.50 -2.26
N LEU A 22 -15.02 -16.91 -3.21
CA LEU A 22 -13.56 -16.81 -3.11
C LEU A 22 -13.10 -16.01 -1.87
N LEU A 23 -13.93 -15.07 -1.39
CA LEU A 23 -13.65 -14.24 -0.22
C LEU A 23 -14.05 -14.93 1.10
N ASP A 24 -15.13 -15.71 1.10
CA ASP A 24 -15.70 -16.37 2.28
C ASP A 24 -15.05 -17.73 2.60
N GLU A 25 -14.53 -18.47 1.59
CA GLU A 25 -13.82 -19.74 1.81
C GLU A 25 -12.54 -19.61 2.66
N ALA A 26 -12.13 -18.38 2.99
CA ALA A 26 -11.03 -18.14 3.92
C ALA A 26 -11.36 -18.53 5.39
N GLU A 27 -12.63 -18.82 5.71
CA GLU A 27 -13.09 -19.10 7.08
C GLU A 27 -13.44 -20.58 7.34
N GLU A 28 -13.37 -21.47 6.32
CA GLU A 28 -13.65 -22.89 6.55
C GLU A 28 -12.54 -23.59 7.32
N GLY A 29 -12.92 -24.08 8.52
CA GLY A 29 -12.05 -24.57 9.54
C GLY A 29 -11.34 -25.89 9.20
N GLY A 30 -10.07 -26.02 9.66
CA GLY A 30 -9.29 -27.25 9.70
C GLY A 30 -8.06 -27.32 8.80
N GLU A 31 -7.92 -26.44 7.82
CA GLU A 31 -6.79 -26.39 6.89
C GLU A 31 -5.57 -25.68 7.54
N GLN A 32 -4.37 -26.17 7.26
CA GLN A 32 -3.14 -25.49 7.70
C GLN A 32 -3.05 -24.10 7.08
N PRO A 33 -2.62 -23.06 7.82
CA PRO A 33 -2.56 -21.69 7.31
C PRO A 33 -1.72 -21.54 6.02
N ALA A 34 -0.66 -22.34 5.87
CA ALA A 34 0.19 -22.34 4.69
C ALA A 34 -0.54 -22.88 3.43
N GLU A 35 -1.25 -24.00 3.58
CA GLU A 35 -2.03 -24.62 2.49
C GLU A 35 -3.15 -23.71 2.02
N ARG A 36 -3.85 -23.07 2.96
CA ARG A 36 -4.87 -22.05 2.67
C ARG A 36 -4.30 -20.88 1.88
N GLN A 37 -3.15 -20.37 2.30
CA GLN A 37 -2.50 -19.25 1.62
C GLN A 37 -2.06 -19.63 0.19
N GLU A 38 -1.55 -20.84 -0.02
CA GLU A 38 -1.15 -21.34 -1.32
C GLU A 38 -2.38 -21.51 -2.24
N ARG A 39 -3.45 -22.13 -1.75
CA ARG A 39 -4.71 -22.28 -2.49
C ARG A 39 -5.30 -20.92 -2.91
N LEU A 40 -5.34 -19.97 -1.98
CA LEU A 40 -5.83 -18.62 -2.24
C LEU A 40 -4.94 -17.89 -3.26
N SER A 41 -3.63 -18.07 -3.17
CA SER A 41 -2.67 -17.51 -4.14
C SER A 41 -2.93 -18.03 -5.55
N LEU A 42 -3.13 -19.35 -5.71
CA LEU A 42 -3.45 -19.97 -7.00
C LEU A 42 -4.77 -19.49 -7.56
N LYS A 43 -5.80 -19.33 -6.73
CA LYS A 43 -7.09 -18.78 -7.13
C LYS A 43 -6.93 -17.33 -7.63
N ILE A 44 -6.27 -16.47 -6.86
CA ILE A 44 -6.03 -15.07 -7.23
C ILE A 44 -5.21 -14.95 -8.53
N GLN A 45 -4.24 -15.84 -8.77
CA GLN A 45 -3.45 -15.83 -10.00
C GLN A 45 -4.27 -16.10 -11.26
N ARG A 46 -5.34 -16.87 -11.15
CA ARG A 46 -6.24 -17.19 -12.28
C ARG A 46 -7.21 -16.07 -12.62
N LEU A 47 -7.41 -15.11 -11.71
CA LEU A 47 -8.30 -13.98 -11.93
C LEU A 47 -7.76 -13.01 -12.98
N SER A 48 -8.65 -12.50 -13.82
CA SER A 48 -8.37 -11.35 -14.67
C SER A 48 -8.05 -10.11 -13.84
N VAL A 49 -7.44 -9.11 -14.46
CA VAL A 49 -7.14 -7.84 -13.77
C VAL A 49 -8.40 -7.16 -13.25
N GLY A 50 -9.49 -7.17 -14.02
CA GLY A 50 -10.78 -6.59 -13.61
C GLY A 50 -11.35 -7.28 -12.37
N GLU A 51 -11.31 -8.61 -12.32
CA GLU A 51 -11.74 -9.39 -11.16
C GLU A 51 -10.85 -9.12 -9.94
N LYS A 52 -9.53 -9.09 -10.11
CA LYS A 52 -8.60 -8.72 -9.03
C LYS A 52 -8.90 -7.35 -8.43
N ILE A 53 -9.25 -6.36 -9.26
CA ILE A 53 -9.64 -5.02 -8.80
C ILE A 53 -10.93 -5.11 -7.98
N ARG A 54 -11.95 -5.83 -8.45
CA ARG A 54 -13.21 -6.01 -7.69
C ARG A 54 -12.97 -6.73 -6.36
N VAL A 55 -12.21 -7.83 -6.39
CA VAL A 55 -11.82 -8.58 -5.19
C VAL A 55 -11.05 -7.69 -4.21
N SER A 56 -10.09 -6.89 -4.66
CA SER A 56 -9.26 -6.06 -3.79
C SER A 56 -10.06 -5.11 -2.91
N MET A 57 -11.18 -4.59 -3.41
CA MET A 57 -12.06 -3.67 -2.68
C MET A 57 -12.88 -4.33 -1.56
N ARG A 58 -13.08 -5.66 -1.61
CA ARG A 58 -13.92 -6.42 -0.66
C ARG A 58 -13.13 -7.46 0.14
N ALA A 59 -11.95 -7.81 -0.33
CA ALA A 59 -11.12 -8.91 0.17
C ALA A 59 -10.94 -8.93 1.69
N GLY A 60 -10.91 -10.13 2.26
CA GLY A 60 -10.46 -10.40 3.61
C GLY A 60 -8.94 -10.20 3.76
N LYS A 61 -8.44 -10.27 4.98
CA LYS A 61 -7.04 -9.96 5.33
C LYS A 61 -6.02 -10.77 4.53
N GLU A 62 -6.25 -12.08 4.37
CA GLU A 62 -5.32 -12.98 3.68
C GLU A 62 -5.21 -12.62 2.19
N ALA A 63 -6.36 -12.44 1.52
CA ALA A 63 -6.39 -12.03 0.13
C ALA A 63 -5.77 -10.65 -0.08
N ARG A 64 -6.03 -9.65 0.81
CA ARG A 64 -5.38 -8.34 0.74
C ARG A 64 -3.87 -8.44 0.82
N SER A 65 -3.33 -9.30 1.70
CA SER A 65 -1.87 -9.48 1.84
C SER A 65 -1.20 -10.02 0.57
N LEU A 66 -1.92 -10.82 -0.22
CA LEU A 66 -1.47 -11.31 -1.52
C LEU A 66 -1.60 -10.24 -2.60
N LEU A 67 -2.75 -9.56 -2.66
CA LEU A 67 -3.05 -8.53 -3.66
C LEU A 67 -2.19 -7.28 -3.51
N LEU A 68 -1.68 -6.97 -2.31
CA LEU A 68 -0.69 -5.91 -2.09
C LEU A 68 0.63 -6.15 -2.85
N LYS A 69 0.90 -7.41 -3.24
CA LYS A 69 2.09 -7.80 -4.01
C LYS A 69 1.82 -7.89 -5.51
N ASP A 70 0.59 -7.60 -5.95
CA ASP A 70 0.24 -7.67 -7.38
C ASP A 70 1.02 -6.61 -8.16
N SER A 71 1.38 -6.95 -9.39
CA SER A 71 2.08 -6.04 -10.30
C SER A 71 1.20 -4.92 -10.83
N ASN A 72 -0.12 -5.12 -10.82
CA ASN A 72 -1.07 -4.14 -11.30
C ASN A 72 -1.37 -3.09 -10.21
N ARG A 73 -1.05 -1.84 -10.51
CA ARG A 73 -1.26 -0.71 -9.60
C ARG A 73 -2.71 -0.51 -9.14
N GLN A 74 -3.69 -0.80 -10.01
CA GLN A 74 -5.11 -0.62 -9.67
C GLN A 74 -5.58 -1.65 -8.64
N VAL A 75 -5.04 -2.86 -8.70
CA VAL A 75 -5.27 -3.91 -7.69
C VAL A 75 -4.74 -3.45 -6.34
N VAL A 76 -3.51 -2.96 -6.31
CA VAL A 76 -2.89 -2.44 -5.07
C VAL A 76 -3.67 -1.25 -4.51
N LEU A 77 -4.08 -0.30 -5.37
CA LEU A 77 -4.91 0.84 -4.96
C LEU A 77 -6.27 0.39 -4.41
N GLY A 78 -6.89 -0.64 -5.00
CA GLY A 78 -8.12 -1.25 -4.49
C GLY A 78 -7.95 -1.79 -3.06
N VAL A 79 -6.80 -2.42 -2.76
CA VAL A 79 -6.49 -2.87 -1.39
C VAL A 79 -6.32 -1.70 -0.43
N ILE A 80 -5.59 -0.65 -0.83
CA ILE A 80 -5.40 0.55 0.02
C ILE A 80 -6.74 1.25 0.30
N GLY A 81 -7.66 1.24 -0.67
CA GLY A 81 -9.02 1.80 -0.54
C GLY A 81 -10.03 0.86 0.13
N ASN A 82 -9.67 -0.37 0.48
CA ASN A 82 -10.57 -1.32 1.10
C ASN A 82 -10.98 -0.85 2.50
N PRO A 83 -12.28 -0.77 2.82
CA PRO A 83 -12.76 -0.29 4.13
C PRO A 83 -12.33 -1.17 5.31
N LYS A 84 -11.95 -2.42 5.05
CA LYS A 84 -11.47 -3.38 6.08
C LYS A 84 -9.94 -3.35 6.24
N VAL A 85 -9.20 -2.50 5.50
CA VAL A 85 -7.74 -2.43 5.61
C VAL A 85 -7.34 -1.91 6.98
N THR A 86 -6.32 -2.53 7.57
CA THR A 86 -5.85 -2.20 8.93
C THR A 86 -4.61 -1.31 8.90
N ALA A 87 -4.35 -0.62 10.01
CA ALA A 87 -3.16 0.21 10.17
C ALA A 87 -1.85 -0.60 9.99
N SER A 88 -1.83 -1.86 10.45
CA SER A 88 -0.66 -2.74 10.28
C SER A 88 -0.42 -3.14 8.82
N GLU A 89 -1.48 -3.32 8.03
CA GLU A 89 -1.36 -3.61 6.59
C GLU A 89 -0.85 -2.37 5.84
N ILE A 90 -1.34 -1.18 6.19
CA ILE A 90 -0.86 0.10 5.62
C ILE A 90 0.59 0.36 6.01
N GLU A 91 0.99 0.07 7.24
CA GLU A 91 2.38 0.18 7.68
C GLU A 91 3.30 -0.75 6.87
N MET A 92 2.88 -2.01 6.68
CA MET A 92 3.60 -2.96 5.85
C MET A 92 3.67 -2.49 4.39
N ALA A 93 2.55 -2.04 3.82
CA ALA A 93 2.49 -1.50 2.46
C ALA A 93 3.46 -0.32 2.28
N ALA A 94 3.45 0.65 3.20
CA ALA A 94 4.34 1.82 3.16
C ALA A 94 5.84 1.44 3.20
N ARG A 95 6.18 0.30 3.80
CA ARG A 95 7.56 -0.22 3.87
C ARG A 95 7.97 -1.02 2.63
N MET A 96 7.02 -1.58 1.87
CA MET A 96 7.31 -2.43 0.71
C MET A 96 8.01 -1.63 -0.40
N ARG A 97 9.15 -2.16 -0.90
CA ARG A 97 9.86 -1.55 -2.04
C ARG A 97 9.21 -1.87 -3.40
N SER A 98 8.35 -2.88 -3.45
CA SER A 98 7.62 -3.25 -4.67
C SER A 98 6.36 -2.41 -4.89
N ILE A 99 5.88 -1.70 -3.88
CA ILE A 99 4.62 -0.98 -3.95
C ILE A 99 4.65 0.15 -4.99
N PRO A 100 3.56 0.38 -5.74
CA PRO A 100 3.46 1.50 -6.67
C PRO A 100 3.52 2.86 -5.96
N GLU A 101 4.14 3.84 -6.63
CA GLU A 101 4.25 5.22 -6.12
C GLU A 101 2.88 5.84 -5.82
N GLU A 102 1.89 5.55 -6.64
CA GLU A 102 0.52 6.04 -6.47
C GLU A 102 -0.11 5.56 -5.15
N ALA A 103 0.16 4.32 -4.75
CA ALA A 103 -0.31 3.77 -3.47
C ALA A 103 0.33 4.52 -2.29
N LEU A 104 1.63 4.84 -2.37
CA LEU A 104 2.32 5.65 -1.35
C LEU A 104 1.73 7.06 -1.27
N ARG A 105 1.34 7.65 -2.41
CA ARG A 105 0.64 8.94 -2.44
C ARG A 105 -0.73 8.88 -1.77
N GLU A 106 -1.51 7.83 -2.05
CA GLU A 106 -2.83 7.64 -1.42
C GLU A 106 -2.72 7.43 0.10
N ILE A 107 -1.77 6.61 0.56
CA ILE A 107 -1.50 6.46 1.99
C ILE A 107 -1.17 7.82 2.62
N ALA A 108 -0.29 8.61 1.99
CA ALA A 108 0.13 9.92 2.50
C ALA A 108 -0.99 10.97 2.52
N ARG A 109 -2.03 10.84 1.68
CA ARG A 109 -3.21 11.71 1.67
C ARG A 109 -4.19 11.42 2.80
N SER A 110 -4.21 10.20 3.31
CA SER A 110 -5.13 9.79 4.36
C SER A 110 -4.76 10.42 5.70
N ARG A 111 -5.65 11.27 6.24
CA ARG A 111 -5.46 11.87 7.57
C ARG A 111 -5.42 10.83 8.68
N GLU A 112 -6.12 9.72 8.49
CA GLU A 112 -6.17 8.62 9.43
C GLU A 112 -4.81 7.92 9.53
N TRP A 113 -4.28 7.47 8.40
CA TRP A 113 -2.99 6.78 8.36
C TRP A 113 -1.83 7.67 8.79
N MET A 114 -1.94 8.97 8.52
CA MET A 114 -0.94 9.94 8.97
C MET A 114 -0.91 10.17 10.48
N LYS A 115 -1.86 9.67 11.26
CA LYS A 115 -1.76 9.67 12.73
C LYS A 115 -0.76 8.64 13.26
N ASN A 116 -0.53 7.56 12.50
CA ASN A 116 0.43 6.52 12.87
C ASN A 116 1.85 6.95 12.49
N TYR A 117 2.72 7.04 13.51
CA TYR A 117 4.11 7.45 13.31
C TYR A 117 4.90 6.46 12.44
N ASP A 118 4.66 5.15 12.58
CA ASP A 118 5.39 4.12 11.85
C ASP A 118 5.04 4.15 10.36
N VAL A 119 3.79 4.48 10.02
CA VAL A 119 3.39 4.73 8.62
C VAL A 119 4.15 5.95 8.06
N VAL A 120 4.18 7.07 8.80
CA VAL A 120 4.92 8.28 8.39
C VAL A 120 6.40 7.98 8.22
N HIS A 121 7.01 7.25 9.17
CA HIS A 121 8.40 6.85 9.12
C HIS A 121 8.69 5.98 7.87
N ASN A 122 7.86 4.97 7.61
CA ASN A 122 8.01 4.08 6.47
C ASN A 122 7.86 4.83 5.14
N LEU A 123 6.90 5.75 5.03
CA LEU A 123 6.76 6.61 3.85
C LEU A 123 8.02 7.46 3.59
N VAL A 124 8.57 8.09 4.63
CA VAL A 124 9.75 8.96 4.48
C VAL A 124 11.00 8.16 4.10
N THR A 125 11.12 6.93 4.60
CA THR A 125 12.28 6.07 4.36
C THR A 125 12.15 5.19 3.11
N ASN A 126 10.95 5.08 2.52
CA ASN A 126 10.76 4.31 1.30
C ASN A 126 11.32 5.07 0.08
N PRO A 127 12.27 4.49 -0.66
CA PRO A 127 12.89 5.15 -1.81
C PRO A 127 11.92 5.44 -2.97
N LYS A 128 10.78 4.75 -3.03
CA LYS A 128 9.73 4.98 -4.03
C LYS A 128 8.76 6.09 -3.65
N THR A 129 8.79 6.57 -2.40
CA THR A 129 7.96 7.72 -2.04
C THR A 129 8.41 8.94 -2.80
N PRO A 130 7.51 9.67 -3.49
CA PRO A 130 7.87 10.91 -4.17
C PRO A 130 8.58 11.87 -3.23
N ALA A 131 9.71 12.43 -3.67
CA ALA A 131 10.55 13.28 -2.83
C ALA A 131 9.77 14.45 -2.20
N GLY A 132 8.83 15.05 -2.95
CA GLY A 132 7.98 16.12 -2.42
C GLY A 132 7.08 15.67 -1.28
N VAL A 133 6.53 14.44 -1.36
CA VAL A 133 5.72 13.85 -0.27
C VAL A 133 6.60 13.58 0.93
N ALA A 134 7.72 12.90 0.75
CA ALA A 134 8.64 12.57 1.83
C ALA A 134 9.17 13.83 2.54
N VAL A 135 9.56 14.86 1.80
CA VAL A 135 10.01 16.16 2.35
C VAL A 135 8.90 16.83 3.16
N GLY A 136 7.66 16.80 2.69
CA GLY A 136 6.51 17.36 3.41
C GLY A 136 6.23 16.65 4.75
N LEU A 137 6.62 15.39 4.88
CA LEU A 137 6.45 14.59 6.10
C LEU A 137 7.60 14.74 7.12
N LEU A 138 8.79 15.24 6.72
CA LEU A 138 9.96 15.40 7.60
C LEU A 138 9.68 16.20 8.89
N PRO A 139 8.87 17.28 8.90
CA PRO A 139 8.56 18.00 10.13
C PRO A 139 7.93 17.13 11.23
N ARG A 140 7.31 16.01 10.86
CA ARG A 140 6.68 15.06 11.78
C ARG A 140 7.65 14.03 12.35
N MET A 141 8.87 13.93 11.78
CA MET A 141 9.87 12.97 12.20
C MET A 141 10.54 13.36 13.51
N ARG A 142 10.87 12.36 14.32
CA ARG A 142 11.67 12.55 15.55
C ARG A 142 13.10 12.95 15.20
N GLN A 143 13.77 13.65 16.12
CA GLN A 143 15.13 14.12 15.89
C GLN A 143 16.11 13.00 15.54
N LYS A 144 16.04 11.87 16.23
CA LYS A 144 16.90 10.70 15.96
C LYS A 144 16.70 10.15 14.55
N ASP A 145 15.44 10.11 14.09
CA ASP A 145 15.11 9.57 12.76
C ASP A 145 15.57 10.54 11.66
N LEU A 146 15.48 11.86 11.87
CA LEU A 146 16.06 12.84 10.96
C LEU A 146 17.59 12.66 10.83
N GLU A 147 18.28 12.39 11.94
CA GLU A 147 19.73 12.14 11.96
C GLU A 147 20.10 10.82 11.26
N PHE A 148 19.22 9.83 11.25
CA PHE A 148 19.37 8.60 10.47
C PHE A 148 19.12 8.86 8.98
N ILE A 149 18.00 9.52 8.64
CA ILE A 149 17.58 9.78 7.25
C ILE A 149 18.66 10.55 6.49
N GLN A 150 19.27 11.58 7.07
CA GLN A 150 20.32 12.37 6.40
C GLN A 150 21.56 11.56 6.01
N LYS A 151 21.81 10.43 6.69
CA LYS A 151 22.98 9.57 6.46
C LYS A 151 22.68 8.38 5.55
N ASN A 152 21.41 8.00 5.39
CA ASN A 152 21.00 6.82 4.65
C ASN A 152 21.04 7.08 3.14
N LYS A 153 22.00 6.44 2.44
CA LYS A 153 22.21 6.60 0.99
C LYS A 153 21.09 6.01 0.13
N GLU A 154 20.23 5.15 0.66
CA GLU A 154 19.08 4.61 -0.06
C GLU A 154 17.95 5.63 -0.22
N ILE A 155 17.95 6.67 0.62
CA ILE A 155 16.95 7.75 0.59
C ILE A 155 17.39 8.80 -0.45
N PRO A 156 16.47 9.33 -1.28
CA PRO A 156 16.79 10.34 -2.28
C PRO A 156 17.50 11.56 -1.69
N ASP A 157 18.47 12.12 -2.44
CA ASP A 157 19.29 13.25 -2.01
C ASP A 157 18.51 14.46 -1.55
N ALA A 158 17.40 14.76 -2.23
CA ALA A 158 16.52 15.88 -1.88
C ALA A 158 15.94 15.72 -0.45
N VAL A 159 15.53 14.49 -0.09
CA VAL A 159 14.99 14.17 1.23
C VAL A 159 16.08 14.24 2.29
N ARG A 160 17.28 13.68 2.00
CA ARG A 160 18.43 13.73 2.90
C ARG A 160 18.87 15.16 3.19
N ALA A 161 18.97 16.00 2.16
CA ALA A 161 19.34 17.40 2.29
C ALA A 161 18.31 18.20 3.12
N ALA A 162 17.02 17.94 2.89
CA ALA A 162 15.94 18.56 3.67
C ALA A 162 15.97 18.09 5.14
N ALA A 163 16.19 16.80 5.41
CA ALA A 163 16.34 16.28 6.76
C ALA A 163 17.53 16.91 7.49
N LYS A 164 18.68 17.08 6.82
CA LYS A 164 19.85 17.76 7.38
C LYS A 164 19.55 19.21 7.77
N ARG A 165 18.89 19.96 6.86
CA ARG A 165 18.50 21.35 7.16
C ARG A 165 17.58 21.44 8.38
N LEU A 166 16.59 20.57 8.46
CA LEU A 166 15.64 20.52 9.58
C LEU A 166 16.34 20.14 10.90
N THR A 167 17.25 19.15 10.86
CA THR A 167 18.07 18.76 12.03
C THR A 167 18.86 19.92 12.58
N LEU A 168 19.52 20.69 11.70
CA LEU A 168 20.32 21.87 12.10
C LEU A 168 19.43 22.99 12.66
N ALA A 169 18.28 23.25 12.04
CA ALA A 169 17.34 24.24 12.51
C ALA A 169 16.85 23.94 13.93
N ARG A 170 16.46 22.69 14.21
CA ARG A 170 16.00 22.26 15.53
C ARG A 170 17.10 22.32 16.62
N LYS A 171 18.38 22.13 16.24
CA LYS A 171 19.51 22.27 17.18
C LYS A 171 19.80 23.74 17.58
N LYS A 172 19.50 24.68 16.67
CA LYS A 172 19.67 26.12 16.95
C LYS A 172 18.60 26.70 17.88
N THR A 173 17.45 26.06 17.95
CA THR A 173 16.27 26.53 18.71
C THR A 173 16.22 25.94 20.13
N ARG A 174 17.18 25.08 20.49
CA ARG A 174 17.37 24.51 21.82
C ARG A 174 18.54 25.20 22.55
#